data_b1a3c0f7c78a7a5423aee97bbe7f1688
#
_entry.id   b1a3c0f7c78a7a5423aee97bbe7f1688
#
_cell.length_a   1.000
_cell.length_b   1.000
_cell.length_c   1.000
_cell.angle_alpha   90.00
_cell.angle_beta   90.00
_cell.angle_gamma   90.00
#
_symmetry.space_group_name_H-M   'P 1'
#
loop_
_entity.id
_entity.type
_entity.pdbx_description
1 polymer ?
#
loop_
_entity_poly.entity_id
_entity_poly.type
_entity_poly.pdbx_seq_one_letter_code
_entity_poly.pdbx_strand_id
1 'polypeptide(L)'
;MAQHCGRRLITLSPAIRRQSLIAGLLALLLFIAGVYGQAPIGFDSRFVLFAQEMLRHGPTVFPTTYGEPYADYSAVSTLFIWLLSLPFGAVNTLTAWLPSAIAGGVIVTLMYRLLAVHSQRWALISIALLMLTSTFVTEVRAVSQDLMLAAVALSVFYLGYAHDHFGSGRRWPLIFVLLLLGFGIRGPIGLVVPTGMLCSYYLLNRQWTRLFVFGVLASILLAVCVGLLLWLAKLSGGEAFLQDVIRMQFMGRMDGSEGVSGSLYYFTSSMGNYALAYPLAIVALAAAWLSKPHQRGPALRLVQYCAAAGLIVMVGLSIPQAKKARYLLPMLPMAAIIAAYPFQVVHGRVFAWLRGIVQGVWMLTPLLLIVALLVARRKFPELLTGVMPVLIVLGVLQLLALSRLWKARWRAEVLALSAVLALWTVYAAVFEPVERALYDTRSFSRAAFAQVQQNPAPLVLHGMGKDAKAIKFMVNVEQDLQPQFTETVQQLEALQGPAWLIMDSKDMQSLQGTPLASLQPVLSGRFDKNDYVLLYLKPL
;
A
#
# COMPACT_ATOMS: atom_id res chain seq x y z
N MET A 1 -39.44 29.71 -0.49
CA MET A 1 -38.49 30.64 0.15
C MET A 1 -37.43 29.83 0.88
N ALA A 2 -36.30 29.59 0.25
CA ALA A 2 -35.20 28.79 0.80
C ALA A 2 -34.27 29.73 1.56
N GLN A 3 -34.21 29.59 2.88
CA GLN A 3 -33.22 30.25 3.73
C GLN A 3 -31.83 29.77 3.30
N HIS A 4 -31.11 30.55 2.48
CA HIS A 4 -29.68 30.45 2.34
C HIS A 4 -29.06 30.94 3.67
N CYS A 5 -28.94 30.00 4.61
CA CYS A 5 -28.14 30.20 5.80
C CYS A 5 -26.68 30.44 5.31
N GLY A 6 -26.21 31.66 5.41
CA GLY A 6 -24.88 32.10 4.94
C GLY A 6 -23.80 31.23 5.57
N ARG A 7 -23.36 30.20 4.84
CA ARG A 7 -22.15 29.43 5.19
C ARG A 7 -20.97 30.38 5.15
N ARG A 8 -20.41 30.76 6.30
CA ARG A 8 -19.15 31.48 6.35
C ARG A 8 -18.09 30.60 5.68
N LEU A 9 -17.64 31.01 4.51
CA LEU A 9 -16.52 30.39 3.82
C LEU A 9 -15.25 30.55 4.66
N ILE A 10 -14.60 29.45 5.00
CA ILE A 10 -13.33 29.46 5.72
C ILE A 10 -12.23 29.59 4.65
N THR A 11 -11.55 30.71 4.60
CA THR A 11 -10.40 30.86 3.69
C THR A 11 -9.19 30.12 4.23
N LEU A 12 -8.62 29.22 3.42
CA LEU A 12 -7.35 28.59 3.74
C LEU A 12 -6.24 29.64 3.78
N SER A 13 -5.71 29.94 4.96
CA SER A 13 -4.61 30.87 5.12
C SER A 13 -3.36 30.38 4.36
N PRO A 14 -2.53 31.30 3.81
CA PRO A 14 -1.25 30.93 3.19
C PRO A 14 -0.35 30.11 4.13
N ALA A 15 -0.41 30.39 5.43
CA ALA A 15 0.33 29.65 6.45
C ALA A 15 -0.07 28.17 6.49
N ILE A 16 -1.38 27.84 6.51
CA ILE A 16 -1.87 26.44 6.49
C ILE A 16 -1.44 25.74 5.21
N ARG A 17 -1.50 26.41 4.06
CA ARG A 17 -1.04 25.84 2.78
C ARG A 17 0.44 25.48 2.84
N ARG A 18 1.30 26.37 3.33
CA ARG A 18 2.75 26.15 3.48
C ARG A 18 3.02 25.01 4.49
N GLN A 19 2.40 25.04 5.66
CA GLN A 19 2.58 24.01 6.69
C GLN A 19 2.15 22.64 6.20
N SER A 20 1.05 22.53 5.44
CA SER A 20 0.60 21.26 4.89
C SER A 20 1.59 20.66 3.88
N LEU A 21 2.19 21.50 3.04
CA LEU A 21 3.22 21.05 2.09
C LEU A 21 4.49 20.60 2.82
N ILE A 22 4.90 21.33 3.85
CA ILE A 22 6.05 20.96 4.69
C ILE A 22 5.77 19.62 5.39
N ALA A 23 4.59 19.43 5.96
CA ALA A 23 4.22 18.18 6.62
C ALA A 23 4.24 17.00 5.63
N GLY A 24 3.68 17.16 4.43
CA GLY A 24 3.71 16.13 3.39
C GLY A 24 5.12 15.82 2.90
N LEU A 25 5.97 16.83 2.72
CA LEU A 25 7.36 16.66 2.32
C LEU A 25 8.20 15.95 3.40
N LEU A 26 8.06 16.34 4.66
CA LEU A 26 8.74 15.67 5.78
C LEU A 26 8.29 14.21 5.91
N ALA A 27 7.00 13.94 5.72
CA ALA A 27 6.48 12.58 5.70
C ALA A 27 7.07 11.78 4.52
N LEU A 28 7.09 12.35 3.31
CA LEU A 28 7.70 11.72 2.13
C LEU A 28 9.17 11.38 2.39
N LEU A 29 9.96 12.31 2.93
CA LEU A 29 11.36 12.06 3.27
C LEU A 29 11.52 10.91 4.27
N LEU A 30 10.63 10.82 5.27
CA LEU A 30 10.62 9.71 6.21
C LEU A 30 10.27 8.38 5.52
N PHE A 31 9.31 8.39 4.59
CA PHE A 31 8.88 7.17 3.88
C PHE A 31 9.95 6.60 2.96
N ILE A 32 10.82 7.43 2.39
CA ILE A 32 11.91 6.97 1.50
C ILE A 32 13.25 6.80 2.22
N ALA A 33 13.34 7.11 3.51
CA ALA A 33 14.58 6.98 4.26
C ALA A 33 15.09 5.53 4.28
N GLY A 34 16.36 5.30 3.89
CA GLY A 34 17.01 3.98 3.91
C GLY A 34 16.55 3.00 2.83
N VAL A 35 15.74 3.41 1.85
CA VAL A 35 15.22 2.51 0.79
C VAL A 35 16.26 2.18 -0.28
N TYR A 36 17.22 3.07 -0.52
CA TYR A 36 18.21 2.91 -1.59
C TYR A 36 19.09 1.67 -1.40
N GLY A 37 19.30 0.91 -2.47
CA GLY A 37 20.14 -0.30 -2.48
C GLY A 37 19.47 -1.58 -1.98
N GLN A 38 18.26 -1.50 -1.45
CA GLN A 38 17.53 -2.68 -1.01
C GLN A 38 17.06 -3.55 -2.20
N ALA A 39 16.89 -4.86 -2.00
CA ALA A 39 16.31 -5.76 -3.01
C ALA A 39 14.79 -5.72 -3.00
N PRO A 40 14.09 -5.78 -4.14
CA PRO A 40 12.67 -6.03 -4.15
C PRO A 40 12.40 -7.47 -3.67
N ILE A 41 11.43 -7.62 -2.78
CA ILE A 41 11.01 -8.93 -2.25
C ILE A 41 9.49 -9.09 -2.36
N GLY A 42 9.02 -10.31 -2.24
CA GLY A 42 7.60 -10.59 -2.15
C GLY A 42 6.81 -10.10 -3.37
N PHE A 43 5.75 -9.36 -3.10
CA PHE A 43 4.81 -8.90 -4.13
C PHE A 43 5.36 -7.76 -5.00
N ASP A 44 6.31 -6.97 -4.47
CA ASP A 44 6.93 -5.85 -5.19
C ASP A 44 7.72 -6.31 -6.42
N SER A 45 8.30 -7.52 -6.35
CA SER A 45 9.07 -8.11 -7.46
C SER A 45 8.31 -8.10 -8.78
N ARG A 46 6.98 -8.30 -8.74
CA ARG A 46 6.12 -8.30 -9.93
C ARG A 46 6.11 -6.93 -10.62
N PHE A 47 5.87 -5.87 -9.88
CA PHE A 47 5.81 -4.52 -10.45
C PHE A 47 7.18 -4.00 -10.89
N VAL A 48 8.24 -4.43 -10.19
CA VAL A 48 9.61 -4.14 -10.60
C VAL A 48 9.91 -4.81 -11.93
N LEU A 49 9.53 -6.09 -12.10
CA LEU A 49 9.70 -6.81 -13.36
C LEU A 49 8.91 -6.13 -14.50
N PHE A 50 7.65 -5.77 -14.28
CA PHE A 50 6.84 -5.02 -15.26
C PHE A 50 7.53 -3.72 -15.71
N ALA A 51 8.09 -2.96 -14.76
CA ALA A 51 8.77 -1.72 -15.08
C ALA A 51 10.12 -1.95 -15.79
N GLN A 52 10.82 -3.04 -15.49
CA GLN A 52 12.04 -3.46 -16.21
C GLN A 52 11.70 -3.84 -17.66
N GLU A 53 10.64 -4.59 -17.89
CA GLU A 53 10.13 -4.89 -19.24
C GLU A 53 9.82 -3.61 -20.03
N MET A 54 9.14 -2.64 -19.38
CA MET A 54 8.88 -1.35 -20.00
C MET A 54 10.15 -0.53 -20.28
N LEU A 55 11.20 -0.66 -19.49
CA LEU A 55 12.49 -0.01 -19.79
C LEU A 55 13.18 -0.63 -20.99
N ARG A 56 13.04 -1.96 -21.18
CA ARG A 56 13.66 -2.71 -22.28
C ARG A 56 12.91 -2.54 -23.59
N HIS A 57 11.57 -2.64 -23.56
CA HIS A 57 10.74 -2.75 -24.75
C HIS A 57 9.83 -1.53 -25.00
N GLY A 58 9.85 -0.55 -24.08
CA GLY A 58 8.96 0.60 -24.12
C GLY A 58 7.66 0.41 -23.33
N PRO A 59 6.90 1.50 -23.10
CA PRO A 59 5.66 1.44 -22.34
C PRO A 59 4.55 0.75 -23.12
N THR A 60 3.78 -0.08 -22.42
CA THR A 60 2.65 -0.86 -22.96
C THR A 60 1.36 -0.52 -22.23
N VAL A 61 0.20 -0.83 -22.83
CA VAL A 61 -1.13 -0.61 -22.22
C VAL A 61 -1.37 -1.58 -21.05
N PHE A 62 -0.96 -2.84 -21.23
CA PHE A 62 -0.91 -3.83 -20.17
C PHE A 62 0.56 -4.08 -19.82
N PRO A 63 0.91 -4.26 -18.56
CA PRO A 63 2.26 -4.67 -18.21
C PRO A 63 2.59 -6.02 -18.86
N THR A 64 3.85 -6.29 -19.10
CA THR A 64 4.29 -7.55 -19.70
C THR A 64 5.16 -8.34 -18.73
N THR A 65 5.14 -9.66 -18.88
CA THR A 65 6.11 -10.59 -18.28
C THR A 65 6.57 -11.54 -19.35
N TYR A 66 7.87 -11.70 -19.52
CA TYR A 66 8.45 -12.61 -20.51
C TYR A 66 7.98 -12.32 -21.94
N GLY A 67 7.74 -11.03 -22.27
CA GLY A 67 7.24 -10.59 -23.57
C GLY A 67 5.73 -10.77 -23.78
N GLU A 68 4.98 -11.37 -22.84
CA GLU A 68 3.53 -11.57 -22.94
C GLU A 68 2.75 -10.58 -22.07
N PRO A 69 1.58 -10.07 -22.51
CA PRO A 69 0.77 -9.16 -21.73
C PRO A 69 0.18 -9.84 -20.49
N TYR A 70 0.13 -9.10 -19.38
CA TYR A 70 -0.33 -9.57 -18.07
C TYR A 70 -1.73 -9.05 -17.74
N ALA A 71 -2.68 -9.93 -17.45
CA ALA A 71 -4.11 -9.61 -17.40
C ALA A 71 -4.61 -8.93 -16.10
N ASP A 72 -3.94 -9.14 -14.94
CA ASP A 72 -4.47 -8.73 -13.64
C ASP A 72 -4.32 -7.22 -13.36
N TYR A 73 -3.42 -6.52 -14.02
CA TYR A 73 -3.12 -5.10 -13.72
C TYR A 73 -3.20 -4.23 -14.96
N SER A 74 -3.67 -2.98 -14.77
CA SER A 74 -3.47 -1.93 -15.76
C SER A 74 -2.04 -1.35 -15.63
N ALA A 75 -1.53 -0.80 -16.72
CA ALA A 75 -0.15 -0.32 -16.76
C ALA A 75 0.11 0.97 -15.96
N VAL A 76 -0.90 1.74 -15.55
CA VAL A 76 -0.72 3.09 -15.01
C VAL A 76 0.17 3.13 -13.78
N SER A 77 0.00 2.20 -12.83
CA SER A 77 0.89 2.13 -11.66
C SER A 77 2.34 1.81 -12.04
N THR A 78 2.53 0.94 -13.03
CA THR A 78 3.84 0.57 -13.56
C THR A 78 4.46 1.71 -14.37
N LEU A 79 3.66 2.48 -15.12
CA LEU A 79 4.12 3.67 -15.84
C LEU A 79 4.71 4.73 -14.90
N PHE A 80 4.18 4.90 -13.69
CA PHE A 80 4.82 5.78 -12.70
C PHE A 80 6.20 5.28 -12.30
N ILE A 81 6.35 3.98 -12.06
CA ILE A 81 7.65 3.39 -11.71
C ILE A 81 8.62 3.55 -12.90
N TRP A 82 8.18 3.22 -14.09
CA TRP A 82 8.95 3.37 -15.33
C TRP A 82 9.44 4.81 -15.53
N LEU A 83 8.53 5.80 -15.45
CA LEU A 83 8.85 7.21 -15.61
C LEU A 83 9.90 7.69 -14.59
N LEU A 84 9.76 7.28 -13.33
CA LEU A 84 10.71 7.62 -12.27
C LEU A 84 12.04 6.87 -12.40
N SER A 85 12.08 5.77 -13.14
CA SER A 85 13.28 4.97 -13.39
C SER A 85 14.07 5.43 -14.62
N LEU A 86 13.47 6.18 -15.54
CA LEU A 86 14.13 6.68 -16.76
C LEU A 86 15.46 7.41 -16.49
N PRO A 87 15.56 8.32 -15.49
CA PRO A 87 16.81 9.02 -15.23
C PRO A 87 17.95 8.12 -14.73
N PHE A 88 17.61 6.92 -14.22
CA PHE A 88 18.56 5.96 -13.66
C PHE A 88 18.93 4.84 -14.66
N GLY A 89 18.21 4.71 -15.76
CA GLY A 89 18.35 3.62 -16.72
C GLY A 89 18.06 2.23 -16.14
N ALA A 90 17.62 2.14 -14.89
CA ALA A 90 17.31 0.89 -14.19
C ALA A 90 16.22 1.09 -13.15
N VAL A 91 15.40 0.06 -12.93
CA VAL A 91 14.42 0.06 -11.83
C VAL A 91 15.14 -0.35 -10.53
N ASN A 92 15.03 0.49 -9.52
CA ASN A 92 15.52 0.20 -8.18
C ASN A 92 14.39 0.32 -7.15
N THR A 93 14.63 -0.11 -5.91
CA THR A 93 13.59 -0.10 -4.87
C THR A 93 13.08 1.30 -4.57
N LEU A 94 13.94 2.32 -4.63
CA LEU A 94 13.51 3.71 -4.45
C LEU A 94 12.52 4.13 -5.54
N THR A 95 12.85 3.91 -6.82
CA THR A 95 11.95 4.29 -7.93
C THR A 95 10.67 3.47 -7.94
N ALA A 96 10.72 2.21 -7.48
CA ALA A 96 9.55 1.35 -7.34
C ALA A 96 8.59 1.82 -6.23
N TRP A 97 9.11 2.25 -5.08
CA TRP A 97 8.29 2.66 -3.93
C TRP A 97 7.89 4.12 -3.94
N LEU A 98 8.59 4.96 -4.69
CA LEU A 98 8.36 6.40 -4.71
C LEU A 98 6.91 6.80 -5.05
N PRO A 99 6.18 6.14 -5.97
CA PRO A 99 4.77 6.41 -6.20
C PRO A 99 3.90 6.23 -4.94
N SER A 100 4.13 5.17 -4.17
CA SER A 100 3.43 4.91 -2.90
C SER A 100 3.80 5.93 -1.83
N ALA A 101 5.09 6.27 -1.72
CA ALA A 101 5.57 7.28 -0.78
C ALA A 101 5.00 8.68 -1.08
N ILE A 102 4.92 9.06 -2.38
CA ILE A 102 4.27 10.31 -2.82
C ILE A 102 2.79 10.29 -2.45
N ALA A 103 2.08 9.18 -2.69
CA ALA A 103 0.69 9.01 -2.31
C ALA A 103 0.48 9.21 -0.80
N GLY A 104 1.36 8.62 0.03
CA GLY A 104 1.38 8.84 1.47
C GLY A 104 1.60 10.32 1.85
N GLY A 105 2.54 11.01 1.20
CA GLY A 105 2.79 12.43 1.38
C GLY A 105 1.60 13.32 0.99
N VAL A 106 0.89 12.95 -0.08
CA VAL A 106 -0.37 13.61 -0.49
C VAL A 106 -1.46 13.41 0.56
N ILE A 107 -1.62 12.20 1.09
CA ILE A 107 -2.59 11.92 2.17
C ILE A 107 -2.29 12.81 3.38
N VAL A 108 -1.05 12.87 3.84
CA VAL A 108 -0.63 13.73 4.96
C VAL A 108 -0.91 15.20 4.68
N THR A 109 -0.57 15.69 3.49
CA THR A 109 -0.85 17.08 3.06
C THR A 109 -2.33 17.41 3.12
N LEU A 110 -3.18 16.54 2.58
CA LEU A 110 -4.63 16.76 2.51
C LEU A 110 -5.29 16.65 3.89
N MET A 111 -4.88 15.69 4.72
CA MET A 111 -5.35 15.60 6.10
C MET A 111 -5.01 16.85 6.90
N TYR A 112 -3.78 17.36 6.76
CA TYR A 112 -3.39 18.60 7.43
C TYR A 112 -4.26 19.78 6.97
N ARG A 113 -4.46 19.95 5.66
CA ARG A 113 -5.31 21.03 5.09
C ARG A 113 -6.76 20.95 5.55
N LEU A 114 -7.29 19.73 5.63
CA LEU A 114 -8.68 19.49 6.02
C LEU A 114 -8.93 19.85 7.49
N LEU A 115 -7.96 19.59 8.36
CA LEU A 115 -8.13 19.63 9.80
C LEU A 115 -7.54 20.90 10.45
N ALA A 116 -6.44 21.44 9.94
CA ALA A 116 -5.75 22.58 10.54
C ALA A 116 -6.60 23.87 10.60
N VAL A 117 -7.63 23.97 9.75
CA VAL A 117 -8.64 25.05 9.81
C VAL A 117 -9.49 24.98 11.09
N HIS A 118 -9.60 23.78 11.69
CA HIS A 118 -10.30 23.56 12.95
C HIS A 118 -9.34 23.56 14.13
N SER A 119 -8.21 22.81 14.00
CA SER A 119 -7.16 22.72 15.01
C SER A 119 -5.90 22.08 14.43
N GLN A 120 -4.76 22.73 14.58
CA GLN A 120 -3.45 22.15 14.23
C GLN A 120 -3.15 20.88 15.06
N ARG A 121 -3.54 20.87 16.33
CA ARG A 121 -3.41 19.69 17.20
C ARG A 121 -4.17 18.50 16.63
N TRP A 122 -5.43 18.69 16.24
CA TRP A 122 -6.22 17.62 15.63
C TRP A 122 -5.58 17.11 14.34
N ALA A 123 -5.06 17.98 13.49
CA ALA A 123 -4.37 17.61 12.27
C ALA A 123 -3.12 16.74 12.55
N LEU A 124 -2.24 17.20 13.45
CA LEU A 124 -1.00 16.49 13.79
C LEU A 124 -1.28 15.12 14.42
N ILE A 125 -2.24 15.04 15.33
CA ILE A 125 -2.62 13.79 16.00
C ILE A 125 -3.26 12.80 15.02
N SER A 126 -4.11 13.27 14.08
CA SER A 126 -4.68 12.42 13.02
C SER A 126 -3.60 11.83 12.13
N ILE A 127 -2.61 12.64 11.74
CA ILE A 127 -1.47 12.19 10.94
C ILE A 127 -0.61 11.19 11.73
N ALA A 128 -0.37 11.43 13.01
CA ALA A 128 0.37 10.48 13.85
C ALA A 128 -0.34 9.14 13.97
N LEU A 129 -1.66 9.11 14.16
CA LEU A 129 -2.44 7.86 14.20
C LEU A 129 -2.41 7.12 12.86
N LEU A 130 -2.47 7.84 11.73
CA LEU A 130 -2.26 7.26 10.41
C LEU A 130 -0.89 6.59 10.32
N MET A 131 0.18 7.31 10.68
CA MET A 131 1.57 6.87 10.56
C MET A 131 1.95 5.76 11.57
N LEU A 132 1.16 5.55 12.60
CA LEU A 132 1.33 4.46 13.58
C LEU A 132 0.51 3.21 13.22
N THR A 133 -0.30 3.25 12.16
CA THR A 133 -1.10 2.11 11.72
C THR A 133 -0.23 1.15 10.90
N SER A 134 -0.16 -0.13 11.30
CA SER A 134 0.73 -1.13 10.68
C SER A 134 0.54 -1.25 9.17
N THR A 135 -0.70 -1.39 8.69
CA THR A 135 -0.97 -1.47 7.24
C THR A 135 -0.50 -0.22 6.48
N PHE A 136 -0.58 0.97 7.07
CA PHE A 136 -0.04 2.17 6.42
C PHE A 136 1.48 2.14 6.32
N VAL A 137 2.16 1.73 7.39
CA VAL A 137 3.63 1.66 7.46
C VAL A 137 4.16 0.68 6.41
N THR A 138 3.55 -0.50 6.30
CA THR A 138 3.96 -1.51 5.32
C THR A 138 3.68 -1.08 3.88
N GLU A 139 2.50 -0.53 3.61
CA GLU A 139 2.07 -0.22 2.24
C GLU A 139 2.71 1.07 1.68
N VAL A 140 3.14 2.01 2.53
CA VAL A 140 3.83 3.22 2.06
C VAL A 140 5.30 2.95 1.68
N ARG A 141 5.84 1.83 2.16
CA ARG A 141 7.19 1.32 1.84
C ARG A 141 7.14 0.02 1.04
N ALA A 142 6.19 -0.04 0.12
CA ALA A 142 5.99 -1.12 -0.84
C ALA A 142 5.41 -0.55 -2.15
N VAL A 143 5.34 -1.34 -3.20
CA VAL A 143 4.57 -0.97 -4.39
C VAL A 143 3.10 -1.18 -4.11
N SER A 144 2.40 -0.13 -3.69
CA SER A 144 1.01 -0.21 -3.24
C SER A 144 0.06 0.59 -4.11
N GLN A 145 -0.65 -0.09 -5.00
CA GLN A 145 -1.76 0.49 -5.75
C GLN A 145 -2.90 0.92 -4.84
N ASP A 146 -3.10 0.21 -3.72
CA ASP A 146 -4.18 0.47 -2.77
C ASP A 146 -3.91 1.77 -1.98
N LEU A 147 -2.64 2.10 -1.69
CA LEU A 147 -2.28 3.39 -1.10
C LEU A 147 -2.40 4.54 -2.09
N MET A 148 -2.02 4.33 -3.36
CA MET A 148 -2.24 5.33 -4.42
C MET A 148 -3.74 5.59 -4.59
N LEU A 149 -4.58 4.56 -4.55
CA LEU A 149 -6.03 4.69 -4.56
C LEU A 149 -6.54 5.48 -3.34
N ALA A 150 -5.99 5.23 -2.15
CA ALA A 150 -6.36 5.97 -0.94
C ALA A 150 -6.06 7.48 -1.09
N ALA A 151 -4.93 7.85 -1.71
CA ALA A 151 -4.61 9.24 -2.01
C ALA A 151 -5.59 9.86 -3.02
N VAL A 152 -5.95 9.14 -4.08
CA VAL A 152 -6.97 9.57 -5.05
C VAL A 152 -8.33 9.76 -4.35
N ALA A 153 -8.76 8.80 -3.57
CA ALA A 153 -10.05 8.83 -2.87
C ALA A 153 -10.16 10.00 -1.89
N LEU A 154 -9.10 10.21 -1.08
CA LEU A 154 -9.03 11.38 -0.19
C LEU A 154 -8.98 12.70 -0.96
N SER A 155 -8.29 12.74 -2.11
CA SER A 155 -8.22 13.93 -2.98
C SER A 155 -9.59 14.30 -3.53
N VAL A 156 -10.35 13.33 -4.03
CA VAL A 156 -11.72 13.53 -4.54
C VAL A 156 -12.65 14.02 -3.41
N PHE A 157 -12.60 13.38 -2.24
CA PHE A 157 -13.35 13.82 -1.07
C PHE A 157 -12.96 15.24 -0.64
N TYR A 158 -11.66 15.54 -0.55
CA TYR A 158 -11.15 16.87 -0.19
C TYR A 158 -11.61 17.94 -1.19
N LEU A 159 -11.57 17.68 -2.49
CA LEU A 159 -11.99 18.65 -3.51
C LEU A 159 -13.48 18.96 -3.41
N GLY A 160 -14.33 17.96 -3.17
CA GLY A 160 -15.77 18.15 -2.93
C GLY A 160 -16.02 18.97 -1.66
N TYR A 161 -15.38 18.60 -0.55
CA TYR A 161 -15.49 19.33 0.71
C TYR A 161 -14.99 20.78 0.60
N ALA A 162 -13.84 20.97 0.00
CA ALA A 162 -13.20 22.30 -0.13
C ALA A 162 -13.99 23.24 -1.07
N HIS A 163 -14.71 22.72 -2.05
CA HIS A 163 -15.62 23.51 -2.86
C HIS A 163 -16.73 24.16 -2.00
N ASP A 164 -17.30 23.42 -1.09
CA ASP A 164 -18.42 23.88 -0.26
C ASP A 164 -17.98 24.69 0.97
N HIS A 165 -16.77 24.48 1.49
CA HIS A 165 -16.32 25.05 2.76
C HIS A 165 -15.19 26.08 2.62
N PHE A 166 -14.36 25.97 1.59
CA PHE A 166 -13.19 26.85 1.41
C PHE A 166 -13.33 27.82 0.22
N GLY A 167 -14.51 27.90 -0.40
CA GLY A 167 -14.80 28.83 -1.49
C GLY A 167 -13.93 28.65 -2.72
N SER A 168 -13.42 27.47 -2.95
CA SER A 168 -12.57 27.18 -4.09
C SER A 168 -13.40 26.96 -5.37
N GLY A 169 -12.91 27.48 -6.50
CA GLY A 169 -13.61 27.46 -7.79
C GLY A 169 -14.02 26.08 -8.31
N ARG A 170 -14.49 26.00 -9.54
CA ARG A 170 -14.96 24.76 -10.18
C ARG A 170 -13.88 23.68 -10.17
N ARG A 171 -14.12 22.57 -9.46
CA ARG A 171 -13.16 21.46 -9.30
C ARG A 171 -13.61 20.16 -9.95
N TRP A 172 -14.77 20.14 -10.57
CA TRP A 172 -15.31 18.97 -11.22
C TRP A 172 -14.36 18.36 -12.28
N PRO A 173 -13.73 19.11 -13.19
CA PRO A 173 -12.80 18.52 -14.15
C PRO A 173 -11.65 17.77 -13.46
N LEU A 174 -11.08 18.37 -12.38
CA LEU A 174 -10.01 17.71 -11.63
C LEU A 174 -10.49 16.45 -10.91
N ILE A 175 -11.73 16.43 -10.40
CA ILE A 175 -12.32 15.22 -9.81
C ILE A 175 -12.42 14.11 -10.87
N PHE A 176 -12.91 14.40 -12.08
CA PHE A 176 -13.00 13.40 -13.15
C PHE A 176 -11.63 12.92 -13.62
N VAL A 177 -10.63 13.78 -13.69
CA VAL A 177 -9.23 13.37 -13.96
C VAL A 177 -8.72 12.42 -12.87
N LEU A 178 -9.00 12.69 -11.60
CA LEU A 178 -8.64 11.81 -10.50
C LEU A 178 -9.40 10.47 -10.54
N LEU A 179 -10.66 10.44 -10.98
CA LEU A 179 -11.41 9.20 -11.18
C LEU A 179 -10.81 8.35 -12.31
N LEU A 180 -10.41 8.98 -13.43
CA LEU A 180 -9.68 8.32 -14.52
C LEU A 180 -8.35 7.76 -14.04
N LEU A 181 -7.58 8.55 -13.28
CA LEU A 181 -6.34 8.11 -12.66
C LEU A 181 -6.56 6.92 -11.73
N GLY A 182 -7.59 6.98 -10.88
CA GLY A 182 -7.97 5.88 -9.99
C GLY A 182 -8.30 4.61 -10.77
N PHE A 183 -9.09 4.72 -11.84
CA PHE A 183 -9.37 3.59 -12.73
C PHE A 183 -8.09 3.03 -13.35
N GLY A 184 -7.22 3.88 -13.84
CA GLY A 184 -5.93 3.46 -14.40
C GLY A 184 -4.99 2.80 -13.38
N ILE A 185 -5.08 3.12 -12.08
CA ILE A 185 -4.27 2.50 -11.02
C ILE A 185 -4.86 1.13 -10.61
N ARG A 186 -6.18 1.03 -10.43
CA ARG A 186 -6.79 -0.14 -9.77
C ARG A 186 -8.04 -0.67 -10.47
N GLY A 187 -8.23 -0.33 -11.73
CA GLY A 187 -9.42 -0.74 -12.50
C GLY A 187 -10.73 -0.18 -11.93
N PRO A 188 -11.84 -0.91 -12.03
CA PRO A 188 -13.16 -0.42 -11.62
C PRO A 188 -13.24 0.05 -10.17
N ILE A 189 -12.58 -0.64 -9.23
CA ILE A 189 -12.54 -0.27 -7.80
C ILE A 189 -11.90 1.12 -7.64
N GLY A 190 -10.90 1.45 -8.47
CA GLY A 190 -10.22 2.72 -8.47
C GLY A 190 -11.10 3.92 -8.80
N LEU A 191 -12.21 3.71 -9.50
CA LEU A 191 -13.21 4.73 -9.79
C LEU A 191 -14.37 4.69 -8.78
N VAL A 192 -14.85 3.49 -8.44
CA VAL A 192 -16.04 3.30 -7.59
C VAL A 192 -15.81 3.79 -6.16
N VAL A 193 -14.64 3.51 -5.57
CA VAL A 193 -14.33 3.89 -4.18
C VAL A 193 -14.34 5.41 -3.99
N PRO A 194 -13.58 6.23 -4.73
CA PRO A 194 -13.63 7.69 -4.56
C PRO A 194 -15.00 8.27 -4.92
N THR A 195 -15.70 7.70 -5.91
CA THR A 195 -17.09 8.09 -6.24
C THR A 195 -18.02 7.87 -5.07
N GLY A 196 -17.98 6.69 -4.44
CA GLY A 196 -18.82 6.36 -3.27
C GLY A 196 -18.56 7.30 -2.10
N MET A 197 -17.29 7.63 -1.82
CA MET A 197 -16.93 8.56 -0.74
C MET A 197 -17.50 9.96 -0.99
N LEU A 198 -17.42 10.48 -2.23
CA LEU A 198 -17.99 11.79 -2.54
C LEU A 198 -19.52 11.78 -2.58
N CYS A 199 -20.14 10.69 -3.06
CA CYS A 199 -21.57 10.50 -3.02
C CYS A 199 -22.10 10.48 -1.58
N SER A 200 -21.41 9.82 -0.64
CA SER A 200 -21.79 9.82 0.77
C SER A 200 -21.77 11.23 1.39
N TYR A 201 -20.81 12.05 0.98
CA TYR A 201 -20.74 13.47 1.37
C TYR A 201 -21.95 14.26 0.83
N TYR A 202 -22.29 14.13 -0.46
CA TYR A 202 -23.45 14.81 -1.05
C TYR A 202 -24.77 14.35 -0.42
N LEU A 203 -24.89 13.04 -0.12
CA LEU A 203 -26.06 12.45 0.53
C LEU A 203 -26.30 13.07 1.91
N LEU A 204 -25.28 13.13 2.76
CA LEU A 204 -25.37 13.72 4.10
C LEU A 204 -25.67 15.22 4.07
N ASN A 205 -25.23 15.93 3.03
CA ASN A 205 -25.54 17.35 2.84
C ASN A 205 -26.88 17.59 2.14
N ARG A 206 -27.63 16.53 1.81
CA ARG A 206 -28.91 16.60 1.07
C ARG A 206 -28.78 17.35 -0.26
N GLN A 207 -27.62 17.23 -0.92
CA GLN A 207 -27.33 17.84 -2.22
C GLN A 207 -27.78 16.89 -3.35
N TRP A 208 -29.09 16.58 -3.41
CA TRP A 208 -29.65 15.55 -4.27
C TRP A 208 -29.32 15.72 -5.75
N THR A 209 -29.40 16.96 -6.26
CA THR A 209 -29.06 17.26 -7.66
C THR A 209 -27.60 16.94 -7.96
N ARG A 210 -26.67 17.34 -7.07
CA ARG A 210 -25.24 17.04 -7.26
C ARG A 210 -24.95 15.54 -7.12
N LEU A 211 -25.60 14.89 -6.16
CA LEU A 211 -25.50 13.43 -5.98
C LEU A 211 -25.92 12.70 -7.26
N PHE A 212 -27.09 13.05 -7.81
CA PHE A 212 -27.62 12.39 -9.00
C PHE A 212 -26.76 12.67 -10.24
N VAL A 213 -26.47 13.94 -10.54
CA VAL A 213 -25.66 14.31 -11.71
C VAL A 213 -24.26 13.72 -11.64
N PHE A 214 -23.60 13.82 -10.48
CA PHE A 214 -22.26 13.24 -10.30
C PHE A 214 -22.30 11.71 -10.40
N GLY A 215 -23.26 11.05 -9.78
CA GLY A 215 -23.42 9.60 -9.83
C GLY A 215 -23.62 9.08 -11.26
N VAL A 216 -24.52 9.73 -12.04
CA VAL A 216 -24.77 9.37 -13.45
C VAL A 216 -23.50 9.58 -14.28
N LEU A 217 -22.83 10.73 -14.16
CA LEU A 217 -21.60 10.99 -14.93
C LEU A 217 -20.47 10.03 -14.56
N ALA A 218 -20.30 9.68 -13.27
CA ALA A 218 -19.32 8.70 -12.84
C ALA A 218 -19.65 7.29 -13.35
N SER A 219 -20.93 6.92 -13.41
CA SER A 219 -21.36 5.63 -13.98
C SER A 219 -21.12 5.55 -15.48
N ILE A 220 -21.38 6.62 -16.22
CA ILE A 220 -21.04 6.72 -17.65
C ILE A 220 -19.54 6.61 -17.84
N LEU A 221 -18.75 7.34 -17.05
CA LEU A 221 -17.29 7.27 -17.09
C LEU A 221 -16.78 5.85 -16.82
N LEU A 222 -17.36 5.17 -15.81
CA LEU A 222 -17.01 3.77 -15.51
C LEU A 222 -17.30 2.86 -16.70
N ALA A 223 -18.48 2.97 -17.33
CA ALA A 223 -18.86 2.17 -18.48
C ALA A 223 -17.89 2.40 -19.67
N VAL A 224 -17.55 3.66 -19.94
CA VAL A 224 -16.58 4.02 -20.99
C VAL A 224 -15.20 3.45 -20.68
N CYS A 225 -14.71 3.59 -19.44
CA CYS A 225 -13.41 3.07 -19.05
C CYS A 225 -13.33 1.55 -19.11
N VAL A 226 -14.40 0.84 -18.66
CA VAL A 226 -14.49 -0.62 -18.78
C VAL A 226 -14.53 -1.05 -20.25
N GLY A 227 -15.37 -0.43 -21.08
CA GLY A 227 -15.44 -0.72 -22.51
C GLY A 227 -14.09 -0.51 -23.20
N LEU A 228 -13.41 0.59 -22.90
CA LEU A 228 -12.07 0.88 -23.42
C LEU A 228 -11.03 -0.17 -22.96
N LEU A 229 -11.06 -0.56 -21.69
CA LEU A 229 -10.16 -1.58 -21.13
C LEU A 229 -10.32 -2.92 -21.86
N LEU A 230 -11.57 -3.38 -22.06
CA LEU A 230 -11.86 -4.63 -22.74
C LEU A 230 -11.50 -4.57 -24.23
N TRP A 231 -11.76 -3.44 -24.90
CA TRP A 231 -11.35 -3.23 -26.28
C TRP A 231 -9.83 -3.26 -26.44
N LEU A 232 -9.09 -2.57 -25.56
CA LEU A 232 -7.63 -2.59 -25.55
C LEU A 232 -7.07 -3.99 -25.22
N ALA A 233 -7.71 -4.75 -24.31
CA ALA A 233 -7.33 -6.12 -24.03
C ALA A 233 -7.42 -7.00 -25.29
N LYS A 234 -8.53 -6.88 -26.03
CA LYS A 234 -8.71 -7.62 -27.28
C LYS A 234 -7.65 -7.26 -28.35
N LEU A 235 -7.26 -5.98 -28.41
CA LEU A 235 -6.20 -5.53 -29.33
C LEU A 235 -4.80 -6.03 -28.91
N SER A 236 -4.55 -6.15 -27.61
CA SER A 236 -3.21 -6.50 -27.06
C SER A 236 -2.91 -8.00 -27.13
N GLY A 237 -3.91 -8.89 -27.02
CA GLY A 237 -3.67 -10.33 -26.95
C GLY A 237 -4.83 -11.19 -27.48
N GLY A 238 -5.75 -10.59 -28.27
CA GLY A 238 -6.86 -11.31 -28.87
C GLY A 238 -7.95 -11.72 -27.88
N GLU A 239 -8.78 -12.69 -28.32
CA GLU A 239 -9.94 -13.14 -27.52
C GLU A 239 -9.53 -13.87 -26.23
N ALA A 240 -8.47 -14.67 -26.27
CA ALA A 240 -7.98 -15.40 -25.09
C ALA A 240 -7.54 -14.45 -23.98
N PHE A 241 -6.77 -13.43 -24.30
CA PHE A 241 -6.32 -12.41 -23.35
C PHE A 241 -7.49 -11.57 -22.81
N LEU A 242 -8.48 -11.25 -23.65
CA LEU A 242 -9.71 -10.58 -23.21
C LEU A 242 -10.43 -11.40 -22.13
N GLN A 243 -10.58 -12.73 -22.34
CA GLN A 243 -11.21 -13.61 -21.35
C GLN A 243 -10.41 -13.66 -20.04
N ASP A 244 -9.08 -13.67 -20.11
CA ASP A 244 -8.22 -13.62 -18.93
C ASP A 244 -8.38 -12.30 -18.16
N VAL A 245 -8.47 -11.16 -18.85
CA VAL A 245 -8.73 -9.86 -18.21
C VAL A 245 -10.11 -9.84 -17.53
N ILE A 246 -11.15 -10.36 -18.20
CA ILE A 246 -12.50 -10.46 -17.60
C ILE A 246 -12.45 -11.35 -16.36
N ARG A 247 -11.81 -12.51 -16.43
CA ARG A 247 -11.69 -13.43 -15.33
C ARG A 247 -10.94 -12.79 -14.15
N MET A 248 -9.76 -12.24 -14.39
CA MET A 248 -8.89 -11.72 -13.32
C MET A 248 -9.37 -10.42 -12.69
N GLN A 249 -9.91 -9.50 -13.50
CA GLN A 249 -10.31 -8.19 -13.00
C GLN A 249 -11.74 -8.12 -12.46
N PHE A 250 -12.63 -9.01 -12.93
CA PHE A 250 -14.05 -8.97 -12.57
C PHE A 250 -14.52 -10.27 -11.90
N MET A 251 -14.49 -11.41 -12.61
CA MET A 251 -15.15 -12.63 -12.17
C MET A 251 -14.44 -13.27 -10.97
N GLY A 252 -13.14 -13.46 -11.00
CA GLY A 252 -12.38 -14.16 -9.96
C GLY A 252 -12.46 -13.50 -8.59
N ARG A 253 -12.77 -12.20 -8.55
CA ARG A 253 -13.01 -11.47 -7.29
C ARG A 253 -14.43 -11.65 -6.75
N MET A 254 -15.39 -11.94 -7.64
CA MET A 254 -16.80 -12.08 -7.28
C MET A 254 -17.20 -13.53 -6.98
N ASP A 255 -16.64 -14.51 -7.72
CA ASP A 255 -16.97 -15.93 -7.60
C ASP A 255 -16.19 -16.68 -6.52
N GLY A 256 -15.17 -16.03 -5.93
CA GLY A 256 -14.36 -16.61 -4.86
C GLY A 256 -13.19 -17.46 -5.35
N SER A 257 -12.92 -17.57 -6.65
CA SER A 257 -11.76 -18.31 -7.18
C SER A 257 -10.41 -17.72 -6.71
N GLU A 258 -10.36 -16.40 -6.42
CA GLU A 258 -9.19 -15.75 -5.80
C GLU A 258 -9.20 -15.77 -4.25
N GLY A 259 -10.11 -16.52 -3.64
CA GLY A 259 -10.26 -16.67 -2.19
C GLY A 259 -11.62 -16.22 -1.69
N VAL A 260 -12.07 -16.88 -0.62
CA VAL A 260 -13.36 -16.61 0.03
C VAL A 260 -13.13 -16.08 1.44
N SER A 261 -13.73 -14.92 1.74
CA SER A 261 -13.72 -14.34 3.08
C SER A 261 -15.14 -13.96 3.51
N GLY A 262 -15.44 -14.11 4.79
CA GLY A 262 -16.76 -13.81 5.34
C GLY A 262 -17.20 -12.35 5.10
N SER A 263 -18.49 -12.08 5.10
CA SER A 263 -19.07 -10.74 4.84
C SER A 263 -18.59 -9.70 5.85
N LEU A 264 -18.33 -10.07 7.10
CA LEU A 264 -17.85 -9.20 8.17
C LEU A 264 -16.32 -9.11 8.26
N TYR A 265 -15.58 -9.72 7.33
CA TYR A 265 -14.12 -9.75 7.33
C TYR A 265 -13.50 -8.38 7.59
N TYR A 266 -13.93 -7.36 6.86
CA TYR A 266 -13.35 -6.02 7.01
C TYR A 266 -13.66 -5.35 8.35
N PHE A 267 -14.80 -5.64 8.95
CA PHE A 267 -15.17 -5.09 10.26
C PHE A 267 -14.35 -5.73 11.39
N THR A 268 -14.07 -7.02 11.30
CA THR A 268 -13.32 -7.76 12.32
C THR A 268 -11.82 -7.68 12.13
N SER A 269 -11.31 -7.89 10.90
CA SER A 269 -9.88 -7.86 10.61
C SER A 269 -9.25 -6.47 10.78
N SER A 270 -10.04 -5.41 10.60
CA SER A 270 -9.56 -4.04 10.80
C SER A 270 -9.24 -3.70 12.25
N MET A 271 -9.75 -4.45 13.23
CA MET A 271 -9.36 -4.29 14.64
C MET A 271 -7.87 -4.50 14.85
N GLY A 272 -7.27 -5.47 14.14
CA GLY A 272 -5.83 -5.73 14.18
C GLY A 272 -5.04 -4.95 13.12
N ASN A 273 -5.42 -5.11 11.83
CA ASN A 273 -4.66 -4.55 10.71
C ASN A 273 -4.59 -3.01 10.72
N TYR A 274 -5.64 -2.38 11.23
CA TYR A 274 -5.74 -0.93 11.39
C TYR A 274 -5.77 -0.53 12.86
N ALA A 275 -5.05 -1.29 13.70
CA ALA A 275 -4.94 -1.04 15.13
C ALA A 275 -4.49 0.38 15.42
N LEU A 276 -4.97 0.89 16.52
CA LEU A 276 -5.07 2.24 17.01
C LEU A 276 -6.09 3.10 16.25
N ALA A 277 -5.97 3.30 14.94
CA ALA A 277 -6.85 4.22 14.21
C ALA A 277 -8.30 3.71 14.17
N TYR A 278 -8.54 2.47 13.71
CA TYR A 278 -9.90 1.97 13.50
C TYR A 278 -10.66 1.69 14.81
N PRO A 279 -10.15 0.90 15.79
CA PRO A 279 -10.87 0.68 17.04
C PRO A 279 -11.09 1.96 17.83
N LEU A 280 -10.10 2.88 17.85
CA LEU A 280 -10.25 4.17 18.49
C LEU A 280 -11.29 5.05 17.77
N ALA A 281 -11.40 4.97 16.44
CA ALA A 281 -12.42 5.68 15.67
C ALA A 281 -13.84 5.22 16.06
N ILE A 282 -14.05 3.91 16.24
CA ILE A 282 -15.35 3.37 16.68
C ILE A 282 -15.72 3.93 18.06
N VAL A 283 -14.80 3.88 19.01
CA VAL A 283 -15.04 4.38 20.38
C VAL A 283 -15.24 5.89 20.39
N ALA A 284 -14.45 6.65 19.63
CA ALA A 284 -14.58 8.11 19.53
C ALA A 284 -15.92 8.51 18.88
N LEU A 285 -16.37 7.77 17.85
CA LEU A 285 -17.66 8.00 17.18
C LEU A 285 -18.83 7.68 18.11
N ALA A 286 -18.78 6.56 18.84
CA ALA A 286 -19.78 6.19 19.83
C ALA A 286 -19.86 7.25 20.96
N ALA A 287 -18.71 7.70 21.46
CA ALA A 287 -18.64 8.76 22.45
C ALA A 287 -19.23 10.09 21.94
N ALA A 288 -18.94 10.45 20.67
CA ALA A 288 -19.49 11.65 20.05
C ALA A 288 -21.02 11.56 19.83
N TRP A 289 -21.53 10.36 19.55
CA TRP A 289 -22.97 10.12 19.39
C TRP A 289 -23.72 10.16 20.73
N LEU A 290 -23.15 9.58 21.78
CA LEU A 290 -23.71 9.57 23.14
C LEU A 290 -23.59 10.92 23.85
N SER A 291 -22.66 11.77 23.44
CA SER A 291 -22.50 13.13 23.97
C SER A 291 -23.66 14.00 23.47
N LYS A 292 -24.41 14.55 24.41
CA LYS A 292 -25.64 15.34 24.13
C LYS A 292 -25.36 16.55 23.20
N PRO A 293 -26.41 17.10 22.51
CA PRO A 293 -26.35 17.98 21.33
C PRO A 293 -25.67 19.34 21.47
N HIS A 294 -25.03 19.66 22.58
CA HIS A 294 -24.27 20.91 22.79
C HIS A 294 -22.99 21.02 21.91
N GLN A 295 -22.59 19.95 21.20
CA GLN A 295 -21.40 19.91 20.37
C GLN A 295 -21.65 19.98 18.86
N ARG A 296 -22.75 20.54 18.40
CA ARG A 296 -23.08 20.67 16.97
C ARG A 296 -22.21 21.74 16.28
N GLY A 297 -20.89 21.49 16.20
CA GLY A 297 -19.93 22.35 15.51
C GLY A 297 -19.48 21.81 14.13
N PRO A 298 -18.77 22.62 13.33
CA PRO A 298 -18.24 22.21 12.03
C PRO A 298 -17.33 20.99 12.11
N ALA A 299 -16.56 20.83 13.19
CA ALA A 299 -15.67 19.69 13.42
C ALA A 299 -16.46 18.37 13.56
N LEU A 300 -17.58 18.35 14.30
CA LEU A 300 -18.41 17.14 14.41
C LEU A 300 -19.05 16.77 13.06
N ARG A 301 -19.47 17.76 12.26
CA ARG A 301 -19.97 17.49 10.91
C ARG A 301 -18.90 16.85 10.02
N LEU A 302 -17.65 17.32 10.10
CA LEU A 302 -16.54 16.68 9.37
C LEU A 302 -16.35 15.23 9.81
N VAL A 303 -16.41 14.94 11.12
CA VAL A 303 -16.37 13.56 11.66
C VAL A 303 -17.49 12.70 11.06
N GLN A 304 -18.72 13.23 10.96
CA GLN A 304 -19.84 12.53 10.35
C GLN A 304 -19.60 12.23 8.86
N TYR A 305 -19.03 13.17 8.10
CA TYR A 305 -18.69 12.96 6.70
C TYR A 305 -17.60 11.89 6.56
N CYS A 306 -16.58 11.93 7.42
CA CYS A 306 -15.53 10.90 7.44
C CYS A 306 -16.10 9.53 7.81
N ALA A 307 -17.04 9.46 8.78
CA ALA A 307 -17.68 8.21 9.15
C ALA A 307 -18.50 7.61 8.01
N ALA A 308 -19.27 8.42 7.29
CA ALA A 308 -20.04 7.96 6.13
C ALA A 308 -19.13 7.52 4.99
N ALA A 309 -18.07 8.30 4.69
CA ALA A 309 -17.09 7.96 3.66
C ALA A 309 -16.33 6.66 4.00
N GLY A 310 -15.92 6.47 5.25
CA GLY A 310 -15.29 5.21 5.70
C GLY A 310 -16.24 4.02 5.64
N LEU A 311 -17.48 4.20 6.08
CA LEU A 311 -18.49 3.14 6.08
C LEU A 311 -18.85 2.68 4.66
N ILE A 312 -19.03 3.61 3.71
CA ILE A 312 -19.36 3.25 2.32
C ILE A 312 -18.22 2.45 1.68
N VAL A 313 -16.95 2.76 1.98
CA VAL A 313 -15.80 1.97 1.53
C VAL A 313 -15.84 0.56 2.14
N MET A 314 -16.07 0.44 3.45
CA MET A 314 -16.12 -0.86 4.12
C MET A 314 -17.26 -1.74 3.60
N VAL A 315 -18.45 -1.18 3.46
CA VAL A 315 -19.63 -1.90 2.96
C VAL A 315 -19.44 -2.27 1.48
N GLY A 316 -19.03 -1.32 0.64
CA GLY A 316 -18.84 -1.56 -0.79
C GLY A 316 -17.80 -2.63 -1.07
N LEU A 317 -16.66 -2.60 -0.37
CA LEU A 317 -15.62 -3.62 -0.52
C LEU A 317 -15.96 -4.96 0.17
N SER A 318 -17.00 -5.01 1.00
CA SER A 318 -17.49 -6.27 1.58
C SER A 318 -18.29 -7.13 0.60
N ILE A 319 -18.74 -6.56 -0.52
CA ILE A 319 -19.53 -7.27 -1.55
C ILE A 319 -18.71 -8.35 -2.26
N PRO A 320 -17.48 -8.10 -2.80
CA PRO A 320 -16.66 -9.14 -3.40
C PRO A 320 -16.24 -10.22 -2.39
N GLN A 321 -16.09 -11.46 -2.86
CA GLN A 321 -15.68 -12.59 -2.01
C GLN A 321 -14.18 -12.54 -1.67
N ALA A 322 -13.33 -12.17 -2.64
CA ALA A 322 -11.90 -12.02 -2.44
C ALA A 322 -11.58 -10.73 -1.68
N LYS A 323 -11.10 -10.85 -0.44
CA LYS A 323 -10.81 -9.73 0.46
C LYS A 323 -9.37 -9.76 0.95
N LYS A 324 -8.70 -8.61 0.90
CA LYS A 324 -7.36 -8.41 1.49
C LYS A 324 -7.40 -7.16 2.38
N ALA A 325 -6.73 -7.22 3.53
CA ALA A 325 -6.75 -6.11 4.50
C ALA A 325 -6.42 -4.76 3.85
N ARG A 326 -5.38 -4.70 2.99
CA ARG A 326 -4.91 -3.48 2.33
C ARG A 326 -5.96 -2.78 1.45
N TYR A 327 -6.99 -3.47 0.98
CA TYR A 327 -8.04 -2.83 0.16
C TYR A 327 -8.82 -1.74 0.91
N LEU A 328 -8.80 -1.77 2.24
CA LEU A 328 -9.42 -0.73 3.08
C LEU A 328 -8.55 0.51 3.33
N LEU A 329 -7.37 0.63 2.74
CA LEU A 329 -6.53 1.84 2.89
C LEU A 329 -7.28 3.15 2.61
N PRO A 330 -8.21 3.26 1.65
CA PRO A 330 -8.99 4.49 1.46
C PRO A 330 -9.84 4.89 2.69
N MET A 331 -10.24 3.94 3.54
CA MET A 331 -10.96 4.21 4.80
C MET A 331 -10.04 4.77 5.89
N LEU A 332 -8.75 4.43 5.88
CA LEU A 332 -7.84 4.72 6.99
C LEU A 332 -7.67 6.21 7.31
N PRO A 333 -7.50 7.15 6.35
CA PRO A 333 -7.47 8.57 6.67
C PRO A 333 -8.72 9.04 7.40
N MET A 334 -9.90 8.50 7.04
CA MET A 334 -11.17 8.81 7.69
C MET A 334 -11.20 8.30 9.13
N ALA A 335 -10.77 7.06 9.35
CA ALA A 335 -10.65 6.49 10.68
C ALA A 335 -9.67 7.27 11.58
N ALA A 336 -8.51 7.66 11.05
CA ALA A 336 -7.52 8.43 11.79
C ALA A 336 -8.04 9.83 12.19
N ILE A 337 -8.80 10.50 11.32
CA ILE A 337 -9.47 11.78 11.61
C ILE A 337 -10.47 11.61 12.74
N ILE A 338 -11.31 10.58 12.71
CA ILE A 338 -12.30 10.30 13.74
C ILE A 338 -11.63 9.93 15.06
N ALA A 339 -10.61 9.05 15.02
CA ALA A 339 -9.86 8.60 16.18
C ALA A 339 -9.17 9.74 16.94
N ALA A 340 -8.72 10.78 16.21
CA ALA A 340 -8.11 11.96 16.79
C ALA A 340 -9.12 13.01 17.29
N TYR A 341 -10.41 12.86 17.02
CA TYR A 341 -11.44 13.83 17.41
C TYR A 341 -11.49 14.16 18.91
N PRO A 342 -11.20 13.22 19.86
CA PRO A 342 -11.05 13.53 21.27
C PRO A 342 -10.07 14.67 21.60
N PHE A 343 -9.07 14.91 20.75
CA PHE A 343 -8.07 16.00 20.93
C PHE A 343 -8.59 17.35 20.42
N GLN A 344 -9.68 17.36 19.66
CA GLN A 344 -10.39 18.57 19.22
C GLN A 344 -11.42 19.04 20.29
N VAL A 345 -11.99 18.11 21.04
CA VAL A 345 -13.02 18.40 22.05
C VAL A 345 -12.37 18.72 23.39
N VAL A 346 -12.62 19.94 23.91
CA VAL A 346 -12.04 20.37 25.21
C VAL A 346 -12.74 19.70 26.40
N HIS A 347 -14.07 19.55 26.32
CA HIS A 347 -14.92 19.10 27.43
C HIS A 347 -15.39 17.66 27.25
N GLY A 348 -15.70 16.98 28.36
CA GLY A 348 -16.22 15.61 28.42
C GLY A 348 -15.25 14.61 29.03
N ARG A 349 -15.72 13.89 30.07
CA ARG A 349 -14.90 12.89 30.80
C ARG A 349 -14.42 11.76 29.90
N VAL A 350 -15.29 11.27 28.99
CA VAL A 350 -14.96 10.19 28.06
C VAL A 350 -13.81 10.60 27.11
N PHE A 351 -13.90 11.80 26.53
CA PHE A 351 -12.83 12.30 25.64
C PHE A 351 -11.51 12.56 26.40
N ALA A 352 -11.58 13.03 27.65
CA ALA A 352 -10.40 13.18 28.49
C ALA A 352 -9.72 11.81 28.77
N TRP A 353 -10.51 10.79 29.04
CA TRP A 353 -10.03 9.43 29.27
C TRP A 353 -9.41 8.83 28.00
N LEU A 354 -10.07 8.96 26.83
CA LEU A 354 -9.51 8.53 25.55
C LEU A 354 -8.16 9.22 25.26
N ARG A 355 -8.06 10.55 25.47
CA ARG A 355 -6.78 11.26 25.33
C ARG A 355 -5.73 10.69 26.27
N GLY A 356 -6.09 10.38 27.52
CA GLY A 356 -5.19 9.81 28.52
C GLY A 356 -4.63 8.46 28.06
N ILE A 357 -5.49 7.55 27.60
CA ILE A 357 -5.09 6.22 27.09
C ILE A 357 -4.13 6.37 25.91
N VAL A 358 -4.52 7.14 24.89
CA VAL A 358 -3.70 7.31 23.69
C VAL A 358 -2.33 7.90 24.03
N GLN A 359 -2.27 8.92 24.88
CA GLN A 359 -1.00 9.50 25.35
C GLN A 359 -0.19 8.51 26.18
N GLY A 360 -0.83 7.66 27.00
CA GLY A 360 -0.18 6.59 27.76
C GLY A 360 0.47 5.56 26.83
N VAL A 361 -0.26 5.11 25.80
CA VAL A 361 0.29 4.20 24.77
C VAL A 361 1.50 4.82 24.10
N TRP A 362 1.40 6.07 23.62
CA TRP A 362 2.53 6.75 22.97
C TRP A 362 3.73 6.94 23.88
N MET A 363 3.51 7.24 25.16
CA MET A 363 4.58 7.35 26.15
C MET A 363 5.35 6.04 26.33
N LEU A 364 4.64 4.91 26.26
CA LEU A 364 5.22 3.58 26.45
C LEU A 364 5.80 3.00 25.15
N THR A 365 5.42 3.52 23.98
CA THR A 365 5.83 2.95 22.68
C THR A 365 7.35 2.78 22.54
N PRO A 366 8.22 3.78 22.78
CA PRO A 366 9.66 3.58 22.66
C PRO A 366 10.19 2.51 23.62
N LEU A 367 9.71 2.47 24.88
CA LEU A 367 10.09 1.46 25.86
C LEU A 367 9.69 0.05 25.43
N LEU A 368 8.45 -0.13 24.94
CA LEU A 368 7.97 -1.42 24.46
C LEU A 368 8.82 -1.92 23.29
N LEU A 369 9.21 -1.03 22.37
CA LEU A 369 10.09 -1.35 21.26
C LEU A 369 11.51 -1.70 21.73
N ILE A 370 12.07 -1.02 22.73
CA ILE A 370 13.36 -1.40 23.36
C ILE A 370 13.28 -2.82 23.91
N VAL A 371 12.25 -3.12 24.72
CA VAL A 371 12.07 -4.45 25.32
C VAL A 371 11.91 -5.50 24.21
N ALA A 372 11.08 -5.24 23.20
CA ALA A 372 10.87 -6.15 22.07
C ALA A 372 12.18 -6.45 21.32
N LEU A 373 13.00 -5.43 21.04
CA LEU A 373 14.31 -5.60 20.38
C LEU A 373 15.32 -6.36 21.24
N LEU A 374 15.38 -6.12 22.55
CA LEU A 374 16.25 -6.85 23.45
C LEU A 374 15.86 -8.34 23.54
N VAL A 375 14.57 -8.64 23.57
CA VAL A 375 14.06 -10.02 23.55
C VAL A 375 14.35 -10.68 22.19
N ALA A 376 14.08 -9.99 21.09
CA ALA A 376 14.37 -10.48 19.74
C ALA A 376 15.87 -10.75 19.54
N ARG A 377 16.75 -9.86 20.00
CA ARG A 377 18.20 -10.05 19.92
C ARG A 377 18.69 -11.29 20.68
N ARG A 378 18.05 -11.63 21.82
CA ARG A 378 18.39 -12.87 22.55
C ARG A 378 18.00 -14.13 21.78
N LYS A 379 16.89 -14.09 21.01
CA LYS A 379 16.41 -15.24 20.25
C LYS A 379 17.07 -15.38 18.86
N PHE A 380 17.46 -14.26 18.26
CA PHE A 380 17.99 -14.18 16.88
C PHE A 380 19.24 -13.29 16.84
N PRO A 381 20.33 -13.65 17.53
CA PRO A 381 21.53 -12.81 17.65
C PRO A 381 22.18 -12.51 16.31
N GLU A 382 22.17 -13.47 15.38
CA GLU A 382 22.82 -13.35 14.06
C GLU A 382 22.11 -12.31 13.17
N LEU A 383 20.78 -12.23 13.23
CA LEU A 383 19.97 -11.30 12.43
C LEU A 383 19.97 -9.87 12.98
N LEU A 384 20.34 -9.70 14.27
CA LEU A 384 20.21 -8.42 14.99
C LEU A 384 21.56 -7.90 15.51
N THR A 385 22.63 -8.05 14.73
CA THR A 385 23.98 -7.64 15.12
C THR A 385 24.12 -6.12 15.25
N GLY A 386 23.47 -5.33 14.44
CA GLY A 386 23.63 -3.86 14.34
C GLY A 386 22.59 -3.03 15.11
N VAL A 387 21.89 -3.55 16.15
CA VAL A 387 20.74 -2.84 16.76
C VAL A 387 21.11 -1.76 17.78
N MET A 388 22.38 -1.62 18.20
CA MET A 388 22.77 -0.65 19.24
C MET A 388 22.43 0.80 18.90
N PRO A 389 22.69 1.33 17.70
CA PRO A 389 22.28 2.69 17.34
C PRO A 389 20.76 2.90 17.47
N VAL A 390 19.97 1.89 17.07
CA VAL A 390 18.51 1.95 17.19
C VAL A 390 18.09 2.02 18.66
N LEU A 391 18.68 1.21 19.54
CA LEU A 391 18.41 1.24 20.98
C LEU A 391 18.75 2.60 21.60
N ILE A 392 19.85 3.24 21.17
CA ILE A 392 20.23 4.59 21.61
C ILE A 392 19.16 5.61 21.20
N VAL A 393 18.74 5.60 19.92
CA VAL A 393 17.70 6.49 19.42
C VAL A 393 16.39 6.29 20.21
N LEU A 394 15.97 5.04 20.43
CA LEU A 394 14.78 4.73 21.21
C LEU A 394 14.90 5.21 22.66
N GLY A 395 16.09 5.08 23.27
CA GLY A 395 16.39 5.60 24.61
C GLY A 395 16.21 7.13 24.68
N VAL A 396 16.74 7.86 23.71
CA VAL A 396 16.57 9.32 23.61
C VAL A 396 15.08 9.68 23.43
N LEU A 397 14.36 8.98 22.57
CA LEU A 397 12.92 9.20 22.37
C LEU A 397 12.11 8.88 23.63
N GLN A 398 12.50 7.84 24.39
CA GLN A 398 11.87 7.52 25.67
C GLN A 398 12.11 8.63 26.71
N LEU A 399 13.34 9.16 26.82
CA LEU A 399 13.64 10.28 27.71
C LEU A 399 12.85 11.54 27.32
N LEU A 400 12.74 11.81 26.03
CA LEU A 400 11.91 12.91 25.52
C LEU A 400 10.43 12.71 25.89
N ALA A 401 9.89 11.49 25.73
CA ALA A 401 8.52 11.17 26.12
C ALA A 401 8.30 11.36 27.63
N LEU A 402 9.22 10.85 28.48
CA LEU A 402 9.14 10.98 29.93
C LEU A 402 9.24 12.44 30.38
N SER A 403 10.02 13.29 29.69
CA SER A 403 10.11 14.73 30.01
C SER A 403 8.74 15.43 29.95
N ARG A 404 7.75 14.83 29.26
CA ARG A 404 6.38 15.38 29.16
C ARG A 404 5.50 15.08 30.35
N LEU A 405 5.94 14.30 31.31
CA LEU A 405 5.23 14.14 32.59
C LEU A 405 5.16 15.47 33.35
N TRP A 406 6.23 16.27 33.31
CA TRP A 406 6.33 17.56 33.99
C TRP A 406 5.96 18.78 33.14
N LYS A 407 5.88 18.62 31.78
CA LYS A 407 5.60 19.72 30.84
C LYS A 407 4.30 19.48 30.10
N ALA A 408 3.24 20.21 30.46
CA ALA A 408 1.92 20.05 29.81
C ALA A 408 1.86 20.63 28.39
N ARG A 409 2.69 21.68 28.10
CA ARG A 409 2.69 22.33 26.79
C ARG A 409 3.19 21.35 25.72
N TRP A 410 2.46 21.23 24.62
CA TRP A 410 2.76 20.34 23.48
C TRP A 410 2.89 18.86 23.84
N ARG A 411 2.30 18.44 24.97
CA ARG A 411 2.46 17.07 25.49
C ARG A 411 2.00 16.02 24.49
N ALA A 412 0.80 16.17 23.94
CA ALA A 412 0.23 15.18 23.02
C ALA A 412 1.03 15.10 21.72
N GLU A 413 1.43 16.24 21.17
CA GLU A 413 2.16 16.35 19.90
C GLU A 413 3.57 15.75 20.02
N VAL A 414 4.27 16.00 21.12
CA VAL A 414 5.61 15.44 21.35
C VAL A 414 5.55 13.94 21.62
N LEU A 415 4.57 13.45 22.38
CA LEU A 415 4.38 12.02 22.61
C LEU A 415 4.04 11.30 21.29
N ALA A 416 3.16 11.88 20.46
CA ALA A 416 2.82 11.36 19.15
C ALA A 416 4.05 11.30 18.24
N LEU A 417 4.84 12.38 18.16
CA LEU A 417 6.07 12.43 17.38
C LEU A 417 7.09 11.40 17.86
N SER A 418 7.29 11.26 19.18
CA SER A 418 8.21 10.26 19.75
C SER A 418 7.78 8.84 19.38
N ALA A 419 6.49 8.53 19.45
CA ALA A 419 5.95 7.23 19.09
C ALA A 419 6.12 6.95 17.57
N VAL A 420 5.81 7.93 16.72
CA VAL A 420 6.01 7.81 15.25
C VAL A 420 7.47 7.57 14.94
N LEU A 421 8.38 8.40 15.42
CA LEU A 421 9.81 8.25 15.15
C LEU A 421 10.36 6.93 15.69
N ALA A 422 9.90 6.47 16.86
CA ALA A 422 10.31 5.19 17.43
C ALA A 422 9.89 4.01 16.55
N LEU A 423 8.61 3.96 16.12
CA LEU A 423 8.11 2.91 15.25
C LEU A 423 8.85 2.90 13.90
N TRP A 424 8.99 4.07 13.28
CA TRP A 424 9.64 4.19 11.96
C TRP A 424 11.12 3.85 12.00
N THR A 425 11.84 4.21 13.09
CA THR A 425 13.24 3.83 13.27
C THR A 425 13.39 2.31 13.36
N VAL A 426 12.55 1.64 14.16
CA VAL A 426 12.58 0.17 14.27
C VAL A 426 12.18 -0.49 12.96
N TYR A 427 11.13 0.02 12.31
CA TYR A 427 10.66 -0.56 11.06
C TYR A 427 11.72 -0.49 9.96
N ALA A 428 12.25 0.71 9.67
CA ALA A 428 13.18 0.92 8.58
C ALA A 428 14.61 0.38 8.87
N ALA A 429 15.07 0.44 10.12
CA ALA A 429 16.44 0.05 10.46
C ALA A 429 16.58 -1.38 10.98
N VAL A 430 15.48 -2.04 11.36
CA VAL A 430 15.55 -3.41 11.90
C VAL A 430 14.60 -4.34 11.15
N PHE A 431 13.30 -4.04 11.13
CA PHE A 431 12.31 -4.96 10.57
C PHE A 431 12.55 -5.24 9.08
N GLU A 432 12.63 -4.21 8.25
CA GLU A 432 12.86 -4.38 6.80
C GLU A 432 14.18 -5.09 6.47
N PRO A 433 15.35 -4.73 7.03
CA PRO A 433 16.59 -5.45 6.79
C PRO A 433 16.50 -6.93 7.16
N VAL A 434 15.87 -7.26 8.30
CA VAL A 434 15.67 -8.65 8.73
C VAL A 434 14.74 -9.38 7.77
N GLU A 435 13.61 -8.78 7.39
CA GLU A 435 12.67 -9.37 6.43
C GLU A 435 13.35 -9.67 5.09
N ARG A 436 14.19 -8.75 4.61
CA ARG A 436 14.94 -8.94 3.36
C ARG A 436 16.00 -10.02 3.44
N ALA A 437 16.66 -10.16 4.59
CA ALA A 437 17.61 -11.25 4.81
C ALA A 437 16.88 -12.61 4.85
N LEU A 438 15.68 -12.66 5.45
CA LEU A 438 14.89 -13.88 5.54
C LEU A 438 14.26 -14.30 4.20
N TYR A 439 13.92 -13.36 3.35
CA TYR A 439 13.25 -13.59 2.06
C TYR A 439 14.13 -13.17 0.87
N ASP A 440 15.45 -13.31 1.02
CA ASP A 440 16.40 -12.95 -0.04
C ASP A 440 16.15 -13.78 -1.30
N THR A 441 15.97 -13.09 -2.41
CA THR A 441 15.85 -13.68 -3.74
C THR A 441 16.99 -13.28 -4.65
N ARG A 442 17.80 -12.29 -4.26
CA ARG A 442 18.85 -11.70 -5.10
C ARG A 442 20.11 -12.55 -5.13
N SER A 443 20.56 -13.03 -3.96
CA SER A 443 21.86 -13.70 -3.84
C SER A 443 21.93 -14.96 -4.70
N PHE A 444 20.95 -15.87 -4.54
CA PHE A 444 20.89 -17.09 -5.35
C PHE A 444 20.65 -16.77 -6.84
N SER A 445 19.71 -15.88 -7.18
CA SER A 445 19.38 -15.57 -8.56
C SER A 445 20.59 -15.01 -9.32
N ARG A 446 21.36 -14.10 -8.70
CA ARG A 446 22.56 -13.54 -9.33
C ARG A 446 23.68 -14.56 -9.48
N ALA A 447 23.91 -15.40 -8.47
CA ALA A 447 24.89 -16.46 -8.52
C ALA A 447 24.54 -17.50 -9.60
N ALA A 448 23.28 -17.91 -9.66
CA ALA A 448 22.77 -18.85 -10.68
C ALA A 448 22.91 -18.23 -12.09
N PHE A 449 22.52 -16.97 -12.24
CA PHE A 449 22.62 -16.29 -13.53
C PHE A 449 24.08 -16.10 -14.00
N ALA A 450 25.01 -15.86 -13.08
CA ALA A 450 26.44 -15.80 -13.41
C ALA A 450 26.96 -17.12 -14.01
N GLN A 451 26.46 -18.28 -13.54
CA GLN A 451 26.79 -19.59 -14.13
C GLN A 451 26.19 -19.74 -15.55
N VAL A 452 24.95 -19.29 -15.74
CA VAL A 452 24.29 -19.30 -17.07
C VAL A 452 25.06 -18.44 -18.07
N GLN A 453 25.59 -17.28 -17.64
CA GLN A 453 26.42 -16.42 -18.50
C GLN A 453 27.76 -17.04 -18.90
N GLN A 454 28.41 -17.81 -18.01
CA GLN A 454 29.67 -18.48 -18.28
C GLN A 454 29.52 -19.63 -19.29
N ASN A 455 28.39 -20.32 -19.25
CA ASN A 455 28.09 -21.41 -20.18
C ASN A 455 26.66 -21.23 -20.73
N PRO A 456 26.46 -20.45 -21.80
CA PRO A 456 25.15 -20.10 -22.32
C PRO A 456 24.35 -21.33 -22.76
N ALA A 457 23.21 -21.55 -22.14
CA ALA A 457 22.22 -22.56 -22.51
C ALA A 457 20.81 -22.07 -22.08
N PRO A 458 19.74 -22.62 -22.63
CA PRO A 458 18.38 -22.29 -22.25
C PRO A 458 18.17 -22.43 -20.73
N LEU A 459 17.45 -21.47 -20.14
CA LEU A 459 17.10 -21.49 -18.71
C LEU A 459 15.72 -22.11 -18.54
N VAL A 460 15.61 -23.12 -17.71
CA VAL A 460 14.38 -23.83 -17.35
C VAL A 460 14.08 -23.58 -15.88
N LEU A 461 12.87 -23.09 -15.61
CA LEU A 461 12.36 -22.87 -14.25
C LEU A 461 11.30 -23.95 -13.95
N HIS A 462 11.66 -24.92 -13.12
CA HIS A 462 10.80 -26.06 -12.79
C HIS A 462 10.06 -25.84 -11.46
N GLY A 463 8.73 -26.02 -11.45
CA GLY A 463 7.89 -25.89 -10.25
C GLY A 463 7.86 -24.49 -9.64
N MET A 464 8.26 -23.47 -10.41
CA MET A 464 8.33 -22.09 -9.91
C MET A 464 7.06 -21.29 -10.19
N GLY A 465 6.19 -21.76 -11.08
CA GLY A 465 4.99 -21.05 -11.51
C GLY A 465 5.30 -19.72 -12.23
N LYS A 466 4.82 -19.55 -13.44
CA LYS A 466 5.09 -18.38 -14.31
C LYS A 466 4.82 -17.04 -13.61
N ASP A 467 3.71 -16.95 -12.85
CA ASP A 467 3.25 -15.72 -12.19
C ASP A 467 3.57 -15.68 -10.68
N ALA A 468 4.46 -16.54 -10.20
CA ALA A 468 4.77 -16.69 -8.78
C ALA A 468 6.26 -16.53 -8.47
N LYS A 469 6.94 -17.63 -8.20
CA LYS A 469 8.36 -17.64 -7.80
C LYS A 469 9.28 -17.26 -8.96
N ALA A 470 8.92 -17.60 -10.20
CA ALA A 470 9.68 -17.22 -11.39
C ALA A 470 9.86 -15.69 -11.51
N ILE A 471 8.84 -14.90 -11.20
CA ILE A 471 8.93 -13.44 -11.18
C ILE A 471 9.98 -12.96 -10.16
N LYS A 472 10.02 -13.59 -8.97
CA LYS A 472 11.00 -13.23 -7.93
C LYS A 472 12.43 -13.58 -8.33
N PHE A 473 12.62 -14.58 -9.19
CA PHE A 473 13.90 -14.92 -9.77
C PHE A 473 14.29 -13.93 -10.87
N MET A 474 13.41 -13.76 -11.86
CA MET A 474 13.68 -12.97 -13.06
C MET A 474 13.87 -11.47 -12.79
N VAL A 475 13.27 -10.92 -11.74
CA VAL A 475 13.47 -9.51 -11.34
C VAL A 475 14.93 -9.20 -10.97
N ASN A 476 15.73 -10.22 -10.65
CA ASN A 476 17.16 -10.11 -10.32
C ASN A 476 18.08 -10.41 -11.52
N VAL A 477 17.50 -10.74 -12.68
CA VAL A 477 18.23 -11.02 -13.93
C VAL A 477 18.27 -9.75 -14.77
N GLU A 478 19.50 -9.27 -15.04
CA GLU A 478 19.70 -7.99 -15.74
C GLU A 478 19.51 -8.10 -17.26
N GLN A 479 19.64 -9.31 -17.82
CA GLN A 479 19.45 -9.56 -19.26
C GLN A 479 18.01 -9.91 -19.59
N ASP A 480 17.64 -9.66 -20.84
CA ASP A 480 16.36 -10.08 -21.39
C ASP A 480 16.41 -11.57 -21.72
N LEU A 481 15.95 -12.39 -20.80
CA LEU A 481 15.85 -13.83 -20.94
C LEU A 481 14.40 -14.27 -20.95
N GLN A 482 14.09 -15.20 -21.84
CA GLN A 482 12.80 -15.90 -21.84
C GLN A 482 13.02 -17.32 -21.30
N PRO A 483 12.72 -17.58 -20.01
CA PRO A 483 12.89 -18.92 -19.45
C PRO A 483 11.79 -19.87 -19.97
N GLN A 484 12.14 -21.13 -20.05
CA GLN A 484 11.14 -22.20 -20.26
C GLN A 484 10.55 -22.61 -18.89
N PHE A 485 9.26 -22.94 -18.89
CA PHE A 485 8.56 -23.34 -17.67
C PHE A 485 8.18 -24.82 -17.76
N THR A 486 8.46 -25.56 -16.71
CA THR A 486 8.09 -26.96 -16.57
C THR A 486 7.50 -27.23 -15.19
N GLU A 487 6.45 -28.02 -15.12
CA GLU A 487 5.77 -28.35 -13.86
C GLU A 487 5.85 -29.85 -13.53
N THR A 488 6.18 -30.69 -14.52
CA THR A 488 6.24 -32.16 -14.34
C THR A 488 7.61 -32.69 -14.79
N VAL A 489 8.01 -33.83 -14.20
CA VAL A 489 9.29 -34.51 -14.54
C VAL A 489 9.28 -34.96 -16.00
N GLN A 490 8.15 -35.39 -16.56
CA GLN A 490 8.02 -35.78 -17.98
C GLN A 490 8.33 -34.61 -18.90
N GLN A 491 7.98 -33.38 -18.53
CA GLN A 491 8.35 -32.19 -19.30
C GLN A 491 9.86 -31.93 -19.23
N LEU A 492 10.54 -32.27 -18.15
CA LEU A 492 12.00 -32.18 -18.04
C LEU A 492 12.69 -33.24 -18.89
N GLU A 493 12.19 -34.47 -18.90
CA GLU A 493 12.73 -35.56 -19.73
C GLU A 493 12.54 -35.28 -21.25
N ALA A 494 11.52 -34.52 -21.61
CA ALA A 494 11.24 -34.13 -23.00
C ALA A 494 12.15 -33.02 -23.51
N LEU A 495 12.97 -32.39 -22.67
CA LEU A 495 13.89 -31.33 -23.07
C LEU A 495 15.01 -31.91 -23.97
N GLN A 496 15.17 -31.33 -25.14
CA GLN A 496 16.22 -31.70 -26.08
C GLN A 496 17.40 -30.72 -25.97
N GLY A 497 18.60 -31.26 -25.69
CA GLY A 497 19.83 -30.48 -25.66
C GLY A 497 20.20 -29.95 -24.26
N PRO A 498 21.34 -29.21 -24.19
CA PRO A 498 21.81 -28.69 -22.92
C PRO A 498 20.90 -27.59 -22.39
N ALA A 499 20.63 -27.61 -21.08
CA ALA A 499 19.82 -26.59 -20.41
C ALA A 499 20.27 -26.38 -18.96
N TRP A 500 20.07 -25.17 -18.47
CA TRP A 500 20.17 -24.87 -17.04
C TRP A 500 18.79 -25.03 -16.38
N LEU A 501 18.73 -25.83 -15.34
CA LEU A 501 17.51 -26.13 -14.60
C LEU A 501 17.59 -25.54 -13.20
N ILE A 502 16.61 -24.72 -12.82
CA ILE A 502 16.40 -24.22 -11.47
C ILE A 502 15.17 -24.86 -10.88
N MET A 503 15.30 -25.44 -9.68
CA MET A 503 14.20 -26.08 -8.98
C MET A 503 14.37 -26.01 -7.46
N ASP A 504 13.29 -26.22 -6.70
CA ASP A 504 13.34 -26.38 -5.24
C ASP A 504 14.15 -27.64 -4.88
N SER A 505 15.00 -27.56 -3.88
CA SER A 505 15.84 -28.68 -3.46
C SER A 505 15.01 -29.91 -3.04
N LYS A 506 13.78 -29.70 -2.57
CA LYS A 506 12.84 -30.77 -2.22
C LYS A 506 12.36 -31.55 -3.44
N ASP A 507 12.23 -30.88 -4.58
CA ASP A 507 11.75 -31.48 -5.82
C ASP A 507 12.82 -32.37 -6.47
N MET A 508 14.11 -32.29 -6.04
CA MET A 508 15.14 -33.25 -6.47
C MET A 508 14.78 -34.70 -6.13
N GLN A 509 13.99 -34.93 -5.10
CA GLN A 509 13.55 -36.29 -4.77
C GLN A 509 12.63 -36.88 -5.85
N SER A 510 11.88 -36.05 -6.56
CA SER A 510 11.01 -36.49 -7.66
C SER A 510 11.79 -36.95 -8.89
N LEU A 511 13.07 -36.61 -9.00
CA LEU A 511 13.97 -37.07 -10.07
C LEU A 511 14.50 -38.49 -9.83
N GLN A 512 14.30 -39.08 -8.62
CA GLN A 512 14.72 -40.45 -8.31
C GLN A 512 13.98 -41.44 -9.20
N GLY A 513 14.76 -42.36 -9.80
CA GLY A 513 14.20 -43.35 -10.76
C GLY A 513 14.08 -42.85 -12.19
N THR A 514 14.50 -41.61 -12.48
CA THR A 514 14.58 -41.07 -13.82
C THR A 514 16.05 -40.97 -14.31
N PRO A 515 16.31 -40.80 -15.61
CA PRO A 515 17.66 -40.54 -16.12
C PRO A 515 18.33 -39.29 -15.50
N LEU A 516 17.53 -38.39 -14.93
CA LEU A 516 17.98 -37.15 -14.32
C LEU A 516 18.44 -37.32 -12.85
N ALA A 517 18.29 -38.51 -12.26
CA ALA A 517 18.67 -38.80 -10.87
C ALA A 517 20.17 -38.62 -10.58
N SER A 518 21.00 -38.73 -11.61
CA SER A 518 22.47 -38.59 -11.49
C SER A 518 22.98 -37.15 -11.53
N LEU A 519 22.09 -36.16 -11.74
CA LEU A 519 22.49 -34.76 -11.82
C LEU A 519 22.99 -34.24 -10.48
N GLN A 520 24.15 -33.59 -10.50
CA GLN A 520 24.72 -32.94 -9.32
C GLN A 520 24.44 -31.44 -9.36
N PRO A 521 24.05 -30.81 -8.24
CA PRO A 521 23.89 -29.37 -8.15
C PRO A 521 25.20 -28.64 -8.45
N VAL A 522 25.18 -27.73 -9.43
CA VAL A 522 26.30 -26.80 -9.73
C VAL A 522 26.30 -25.68 -8.68
N LEU A 523 25.13 -25.26 -8.24
CA LEU A 523 24.95 -24.27 -7.19
C LEU A 523 23.76 -24.67 -6.32
N SER A 524 23.91 -24.49 -5.02
CA SER A 524 22.82 -24.61 -4.04
C SER A 524 22.76 -23.34 -3.20
N GLY A 525 21.57 -22.90 -2.85
CA GLY A 525 21.42 -21.72 -2.01
C GLY A 525 19.97 -21.40 -1.65
N ARG A 526 19.82 -20.51 -0.69
CA ARG A 526 18.51 -20.05 -0.25
C ARG A 526 17.92 -19.06 -1.27
N PHE A 527 16.68 -19.28 -1.60
CA PHE A 527 15.90 -18.40 -2.44
C PHE A 527 14.48 -18.25 -1.86
N ASP A 528 14.11 -17.02 -1.47
CA ASP A 528 12.87 -16.73 -0.73
C ASP A 528 12.81 -17.57 0.59
N LYS A 529 11.89 -18.47 0.70
CA LYS A 529 11.66 -19.29 1.90
C LYS A 529 12.31 -20.66 1.87
N ASN A 530 12.75 -21.12 0.71
CA ASN A 530 13.23 -22.48 0.47
C ASN A 530 14.66 -22.50 -0.04
N ASP A 531 15.27 -23.67 -0.02
CA ASP A 531 16.55 -23.92 -0.68
C ASP A 531 16.32 -24.34 -2.13
N TYR A 532 17.07 -23.77 -3.04
CA TYR A 532 17.00 -24.02 -4.47
C TYR A 532 18.34 -24.52 -4.98
N VAL A 533 18.29 -25.26 -6.10
CA VAL A 533 19.45 -25.78 -6.79
C VAL A 533 19.44 -25.36 -8.26
N LEU A 534 20.65 -25.15 -8.78
CA LEU A 534 20.93 -25.00 -10.20
C LEU A 534 21.59 -26.28 -10.69
N LEU A 535 21.02 -26.92 -11.68
CA LEU A 535 21.51 -28.13 -12.33
C LEU A 535 21.85 -27.83 -13.80
N TYR A 536 22.81 -28.53 -14.35
CA TYR A 536 23.12 -28.48 -15.78
C TYR A 536 22.72 -29.79 -16.44
N LEU A 537 21.72 -29.70 -17.32
CA LEU A 537 21.31 -30.83 -18.17
C LEU A 537 22.31 -30.91 -19.34
N LYS A 538 23.01 -32.04 -19.46
CA LYS A 538 23.83 -32.34 -20.62
C LYS A 538 22.96 -32.88 -21.75
N PRO A 539 23.35 -32.73 -23.02
CA PRO A 539 22.65 -33.44 -24.10
C PRO A 539 22.65 -34.95 -23.79
N LEU A 540 21.50 -35.58 -23.85
CA LEU A 540 21.37 -37.03 -23.78
C LEU A 540 21.99 -37.72 -24.98
#